data_28dbd1580097be5e1a38c03aa10d3c6d
#
_entry.id   28dbd1580097be5e1a38c03aa10d3c6d
#
_cell.length_a   1.000
_cell.length_b   1.000
_cell.length_c   1.000
_cell.angle_alpha   90.00
_cell.angle_beta   90.00
_cell.angle_gamma   90.00
#
_symmetry.space_group_name_H-M   'P 1'
#
loop_
_entity.id
_entity.type
_entity.pdbx_description
1 polymer ?
#
loop_
_entity_poly.entity_id
_entity_poly.type
_entity_poly.pdbx_seq_one_letter_code
_entity_poly.pdbx_strand_id
1 'polypeptide(L)'
;MENAEVARVLGEIADLLELTEGNAFKVRAYRRAAQVIDLHPGSISQLWREGRLGELPGVGAHIAEKIGQLVETGECRELARLSALVPPGVLEMLRLEGVGPKTVEAIWKKLGIEDVAGLEEACRSGRILEAPRLGATRARSILGAIERHRARAGRMLLHRALGHAEAMLDRLREVPGVLRAEVAGSLRRRKETVGDIDLLVAAADAGPVVRAFTQLSGVAAVLAEGPTKASVRLRAGIQADLRVLPPESFGAALHYFTGSKSHNIALRTRAVRLGLKISEYGVFDRGGRRLGGATEEEMFRAVGLPFIPPELREATGEIEAAEAGRLPRLVEESDLLGDLHVHSRASSDGRSELEELAAAARALGRKYVAITDHSRARPLGLDAERLAEHAATIRALDARLDGRPHLLAGVEVDILPTGALDLPEEALAGLECVVAAIHSRLSDPASRNTERIVRALSSGVVHVLGHPTGRQLGTRDAYALELERVLEVARREGVALEVNAMPERLDLTDVGCRAAKAAGVPVVISTDAHDATHLQNLRYGVWVARRGWLEAKDVLDTLPLAELRRRLRRGAPARGARGR
;
A
#
# COMPACT_ATOMS: atom_id res chain seq x y z
N MET A 1 -20.78 0.13 -4.35
CA MET A 1 -20.00 0.75 -3.25
C MET A 1 -19.41 -0.36 -2.42
N GLU A 2 -18.13 -0.27 -2.08
CA GLU A 2 -17.41 -1.26 -1.27
C GLU A 2 -17.82 -1.17 0.20
N ASN A 3 -17.78 -2.31 0.93
CA ASN A 3 -18.14 -2.34 2.35
C ASN A 3 -17.30 -1.36 3.19
N ALA A 4 -15.99 -1.29 2.93
CA ALA A 4 -15.08 -0.38 3.62
C ALA A 4 -15.46 1.09 3.43
N GLU A 5 -16.00 1.47 2.27
CA GLU A 5 -16.46 2.83 2.00
C GLU A 5 -17.73 3.15 2.78
N VAL A 6 -18.68 2.22 2.84
CA VAL A 6 -19.89 2.35 3.67
C VAL A 6 -19.52 2.46 5.15
N ALA A 7 -18.62 1.60 5.63
CA ALA A 7 -18.13 1.59 7.00
C ALA A 7 -17.44 2.92 7.35
N ARG A 8 -16.60 3.44 6.47
CA ARG A 8 -15.94 4.75 6.63
C ARG A 8 -16.95 5.88 6.81
N VAL A 9 -17.98 5.93 5.95
CA VAL A 9 -19.02 6.97 6.04
C VAL A 9 -19.82 6.87 7.35
N LEU A 10 -20.16 5.66 7.80
CA LEU A 10 -20.83 5.48 9.09
C LEU A 10 -19.93 5.86 10.27
N GLY A 11 -18.62 5.63 10.18
CA GLY A 11 -17.62 6.09 11.13
C GLY A 11 -17.54 7.62 11.20
N GLU A 12 -17.51 8.30 10.04
CA GLU A 12 -17.55 9.77 9.95
C GLU A 12 -18.84 10.35 10.56
N ILE A 13 -19.98 9.73 10.32
CA ILE A 13 -21.25 10.12 10.98
C ILE A 13 -21.13 9.99 12.50
N ALA A 14 -20.55 8.91 13.00
CA ALA A 14 -20.35 8.71 14.44
C ALA A 14 -19.47 9.80 15.06
N ASP A 15 -18.37 10.16 14.39
CA ASP A 15 -17.45 11.20 14.84
C ASP A 15 -18.10 12.59 14.85
N LEU A 16 -18.88 12.91 13.83
CA LEU A 16 -19.65 14.15 13.76
C LEU A 16 -20.76 14.21 14.80
N LEU A 17 -21.46 13.10 15.07
CA LEU A 17 -22.45 13.02 16.15
C LEU A 17 -21.80 13.23 17.52
N GLU A 18 -20.60 12.72 17.75
CA GLU A 18 -19.86 12.95 19.00
C GLU A 18 -19.50 14.42 19.17
N LEU A 19 -19.15 15.14 18.09
CA LEU A 19 -18.84 16.57 18.11
C LEU A 19 -20.05 17.47 18.27
N THR A 20 -21.18 17.13 17.64
CA THR A 20 -22.33 18.04 17.49
C THR A 20 -23.45 17.76 18.49
N GLU A 21 -23.86 16.50 18.62
CA GLU A 21 -25.04 16.12 19.39
C GLU A 21 -24.70 15.50 20.76
N GLY A 22 -23.49 14.96 20.95
CA GLY A 22 -23.05 14.33 22.20
C GLY A 22 -23.85 13.06 22.58
N ASN A 23 -24.71 12.54 21.68
CA ASN A 23 -25.55 11.38 21.95
C ASN A 23 -24.74 10.08 21.89
N ALA A 24 -24.23 9.66 23.04
CA ALA A 24 -23.40 8.47 23.16
C ALA A 24 -24.07 7.16 22.70
N PHE A 25 -25.40 7.08 22.67
CA PHE A 25 -26.11 5.90 22.18
C PHE A 25 -26.05 5.84 20.66
N LYS A 26 -26.36 6.95 19.96
CA LYS A 26 -26.25 7.03 18.50
C LYS A 26 -24.80 6.79 18.05
N VAL A 27 -23.82 7.45 18.69
CA VAL A 27 -22.40 7.26 18.38
C VAL A 27 -21.99 5.79 18.44
N ARG A 28 -22.36 5.08 19.52
CA ARG A 28 -22.07 3.65 19.64
C ARG A 28 -22.77 2.81 18.56
N ALA A 29 -24.02 3.13 18.23
CA ALA A 29 -24.77 2.40 17.21
C ALA A 29 -24.11 2.53 15.83
N TYR A 30 -23.73 3.74 15.41
CA TYR A 30 -23.03 3.96 14.14
C TYR A 30 -21.64 3.32 14.10
N ARG A 31 -20.84 3.42 15.18
CA ARG A 31 -19.53 2.75 15.27
C ARG A 31 -19.64 1.23 15.20
N ARG A 32 -20.65 0.66 15.89
CA ARG A 32 -20.90 -0.78 15.84
C ARG A 32 -21.32 -1.23 14.44
N ALA A 33 -22.22 -0.49 13.80
CA ALA A 33 -22.64 -0.80 12.44
C ALA A 33 -21.47 -0.68 11.46
N ALA A 34 -20.65 0.37 11.55
CA ALA A 34 -19.45 0.52 10.76
C ALA A 34 -18.51 -0.70 10.89
N GLN A 35 -18.25 -1.13 12.12
CA GLN A 35 -17.40 -2.30 12.38
C GLN A 35 -18.00 -3.59 11.81
N VAL A 36 -19.30 -3.82 12.00
CA VAL A 36 -19.99 -5.02 11.47
C VAL A 36 -19.96 -5.04 9.94
N ILE A 37 -20.14 -3.89 9.30
CA ILE A 37 -20.14 -3.76 7.84
C ILE A 37 -18.74 -3.95 7.28
N ASP A 38 -17.73 -3.36 7.91
CA ASP A 38 -16.33 -3.49 7.50
C ASP A 38 -15.86 -4.95 7.53
N LEU A 39 -16.31 -5.69 8.55
CA LEU A 39 -16.00 -7.11 8.75
C LEU A 39 -16.97 -8.07 8.05
N HIS A 40 -18.01 -7.58 7.35
CA HIS A 40 -19.00 -8.46 6.74
C HIS A 40 -18.46 -9.11 5.47
N PRO A 41 -18.47 -10.46 5.36
CA PRO A 41 -17.86 -11.18 4.23
C PRO A 41 -18.61 -11.00 2.90
N GLY A 42 -19.91 -10.68 2.94
CA GLY A 42 -20.73 -10.46 1.75
C GLY A 42 -20.84 -9.00 1.35
N SER A 43 -21.27 -8.73 0.13
CA SER A 43 -21.52 -7.37 -0.35
C SER A 43 -22.71 -6.72 0.37
N ILE A 44 -22.46 -5.63 1.07
CA ILE A 44 -23.52 -4.81 1.69
C ILE A 44 -24.49 -4.25 0.64
N SER A 45 -23.97 -3.91 -0.52
CA SER A 45 -24.80 -3.46 -1.65
C SER A 45 -25.76 -4.55 -2.15
N GLN A 46 -25.35 -5.82 -2.05
CA GLN A 46 -26.22 -6.95 -2.38
C GLN A 46 -27.28 -7.17 -1.29
N LEU A 47 -26.89 -7.18 0.01
CA LEU A 47 -27.85 -7.31 1.12
C LEU A 47 -28.89 -6.20 1.13
N TRP A 48 -28.52 -4.98 0.71
CA TRP A 48 -29.48 -3.90 0.50
C TRP A 48 -30.52 -4.24 -0.56
N ARG A 49 -30.08 -4.71 -1.75
CA ARG A 49 -31.00 -5.09 -2.84
C ARG A 49 -31.92 -6.24 -2.48
N GLU A 50 -31.45 -7.15 -1.62
CA GLU A 50 -32.21 -8.30 -1.10
C GLU A 50 -33.11 -7.94 0.10
N GLY A 51 -33.06 -6.71 0.62
CA GLY A 51 -33.81 -6.27 1.80
C GLY A 51 -33.35 -6.89 3.13
N ARG A 52 -32.13 -7.41 3.21
CA ARG A 52 -31.61 -8.21 4.30
C ARG A 52 -30.64 -7.49 5.25
N LEU A 53 -30.42 -6.19 5.08
CA LEU A 53 -29.54 -5.43 5.96
C LEU A 53 -29.90 -5.51 7.46
N GLY A 54 -31.18 -5.71 7.76
CA GLY A 54 -31.66 -5.88 9.14
C GLY A 54 -31.22 -7.17 9.84
N GLU A 55 -30.66 -8.14 9.11
CA GLU A 55 -30.07 -9.35 9.65
C GLU A 55 -28.70 -9.08 10.30
N LEU A 56 -28.06 -7.95 9.96
CA LEU A 56 -26.75 -7.60 10.48
C LEU A 56 -26.84 -7.08 11.94
N PRO A 57 -26.04 -7.63 12.86
CA PRO A 57 -26.04 -7.21 14.24
C PRO A 57 -25.72 -5.71 14.40
N GLY A 58 -26.66 -4.94 14.96
CA GLY A 58 -26.48 -3.49 15.17
C GLY A 58 -26.86 -2.61 14.00
N VAL A 59 -27.37 -3.18 12.90
CA VAL A 59 -27.93 -2.45 11.76
C VAL A 59 -29.44 -2.41 11.88
N GLY A 60 -29.98 -1.40 12.59
CA GLY A 60 -31.42 -1.14 12.65
C GLY A 60 -31.92 -0.41 11.40
N ALA A 61 -33.26 -0.31 11.26
CA ALA A 61 -33.91 0.32 10.10
C ALA A 61 -33.35 1.70 9.73
N HIS A 62 -33.01 2.51 10.74
CA HIS A 62 -32.45 3.86 10.54
C HIS A 62 -31.06 3.86 9.90
N ILE A 63 -30.19 2.93 10.31
CA ILE A 63 -28.85 2.78 9.72
C ILE A 63 -28.95 2.12 8.34
N ALA A 64 -29.84 1.11 8.19
CA ALA A 64 -30.10 0.47 6.91
C ALA A 64 -30.54 1.47 5.83
N GLU A 65 -31.40 2.45 6.19
CA GLU A 65 -31.80 3.54 5.29
C GLU A 65 -30.60 4.38 4.81
N LYS A 66 -29.65 4.70 5.72
CA LYS A 66 -28.43 5.47 5.37
C LYS A 66 -27.51 4.67 4.45
N ILE A 67 -27.39 3.37 4.71
CA ILE A 67 -26.66 2.46 3.82
C ILE A 67 -27.32 2.42 2.44
N GLY A 68 -28.65 2.34 2.39
CA GLY A 68 -29.40 2.40 1.13
C GLY A 68 -29.11 3.66 0.32
N GLN A 69 -29.14 4.83 0.95
CA GLN A 69 -28.78 6.10 0.30
C GLN A 69 -27.38 6.04 -0.29
N LEU A 70 -26.39 5.54 0.46
CA LEU A 70 -25.02 5.40 -0.01
C LEU A 70 -24.89 4.45 -1.20
N VAL A 71 -25.56 3.30 -1.15
CA VAL A 71 -25.51 2.29 -2.21
C VAL A 71 -26.16 2.78 -3.50
N GLU A 72 -27.26 3.52 -3.39
CA GLU A 72 -28.06 3.98 -4.55
C GLU A 72 -27.50 5.25 -5.19
N THR A 73 -27.05 6.20 -4.37
CA THR A 73 -26.69 7.55 -4.84
C THR A 73 -25.22 7.91 -4.65
N GLY A 74 -24.50 7.14 -3.85
CA GLY A 74 -23.13 7.50 -3.41
C GLY A 74 -23.10 8.58 -2.33
N GLU A 75 -24.24 9.09 -1.88
CA GLU A 75 -24.35 10.19 -0.92
C GLU A 75 -25.19 9.79 0.29
N CYS A 76 -24.93 10.39 1.44
CA CYS A 76 -25.70 10.20 2.68
C CYS A 76 -26.17 11.56 3.20
N ARG A 77 -27.48 11.75 3.25
CA ARG A 77 -28.10 13.02 3.73
C ARG A 77 -27.71 13.35 5.17
N GLU A 78 -27.57 12.34 6.03
CA GLU A 78 -27.19 12.55 7.42
C GLU A 78 -25.74 13.04 7.53
N LEU A 79 -24.82 12.50 6.74
CA LEU A 79 -23.45 12.99 6.67
C LEU A 79 -23.41 14.45 6.21
N ALA A 80 -24.15 14.78 5.14
CA ALA A 80 -24.21 16.14 4.63
C ALA A 80 -24.79 17.12 5.68
N ARG A 81 -25.88 16.73 6.38
CA ARG A 81 -26.49 17.52 7.46
C ARG A 81 -25.51 17.80 8.59
N LEU A 82 -24.83 16.77 9.09
CA LEU A 82 -23.89 16.89 10.19
C LEU A 82 -22.64 17.70 9.79
N SER A 83 -22.13 17.47 8.59
CA SER A 83 -20.99 18.22 8.07
C SER A 83 -21.27 19.71 7.94
N ALA A 84 -22.51 20.09 7.62
CA ALA A 84 -22.91 21.51 7.56
C ALA A 84 -22.95 22.20 8.93
N LEU A 85 -22.97 21.46 10.04
CA LEU A 85 -22.96 22.00 11.40
C LEU A 85 -21.55 22.26 11.94
N VAL A 86 -20.52 21.83 11.22
CA VAL A 86 -19.12 21.85 11.67
C VAL A 86 -18.28 22.65 10.66
N PRO A 87 -17.46 23.61 11.09
CA PRO A 87 -16.57 24.32 10.18
C PRO A 87 -15.67 23.35 9.38
N PRO A 88 -15.41 23.62 8.08
CA PRO A 88 -14.59 22.72 7.24
C PRO A 88 -13.20 22.42 7.83
N GLY A 89 -12.56 23.39 8.48
CA GLY A 89 -11.25 23.21 9.11
C GLY A 89 -11.31 22.31 10.35
N VAL A 90 -12.44 22.28 11.06
CA VAL A 90 -12.67 21.34 12.18
C VAL A 90 -12.83 19.91 11.65
N LEU A 91 -13.49 19.74 10.50
CA LEU A 91 -13.54 18.44 9.81
C LEU A 91 -12.15 17.99 9.36
N GLU A 92 -11.30 18.92 8.93
CA GLU A 92 -9.91 18.62 8.59
C GLU A 92 -9.11 18.18 9.83
N MET A 93 -9.33 18.80 10.99
CA MET A 93 -8.68 18.38 12.25
C MET A 93 -9.03 16.95 12.66
N LEU A 94 -10.25 16.45 12.37
CA LEU A 94 -10.64 15.05 12.60
C LEU A 94 -9.84 14.05 11.76
N ARG A 95 -9.27 14.48 10.64
CA ARG A 95 -8.44 13.65 9.75
C ARG A 95 -6.99 13.55 10.21
N LEU A 96 -6.60 14.34 11.22
CA LEU A 96 -5.26 14.27 11.79
C LEU A 96 -5.10 13.00 12.61
N GLU A 97 -4.04 12.25 12.33
CA GLU A 97 -3.73 11.01 13.02
C GLU A 97 -3.62 11.20 14.54
N GLY A 98 -4.37 10.39 15.28
CA GLY A 98 -4.39 10.46 16.72
C GLY A 98 -5.17 11.66 17.30
N VAL A 99 -5.83 12.49 16.49
CA VAL A 99 -6.66 13.61 16.93
C VAL A 99 -8.13 13.21 16.81
N GLY A 100 -8.64 12.51 17.81
CA GLY A 100 -10.03 12.02 17.81
C GLY A 100 -11.05 13.09 18.19
N PRO A 101 -12.38 12.78 18.03
CA PRO A 101 -13.48 13.73 18.24
C PRO A 101 -13.45 14.49 19.57
N LYS A 102 -13.15 13.82 20.70
CA LYS A 102 -13.04 14.49 22.01
C LYS A 102 -11.90 15.51 22.09
N THR A 103 -10.80 15.24 21.37
CA THR A 103 -9.67 16.18 21.28
C THR A 103 -10.06 17.37 20.44
N VAL A 104 -10.68 17.12 19.28
CA VAL A 104 -11.18 18.17 18.38
C VAL A 104 -12.25 19.02 19.06
N GLU A 105 -13.17 18.40 19.80
CA GLU A 105 -14.19 19.11 20.58
C GLU A 105 -13.56 20.07 21.60
N ALA A 106 -12.56 19.60 22.36
CA ALA A 106 -11.88 20.44 23.33
C ALA A 106 -11.12 21.61 22.66
N ILE A 107 -10.51 21.37 21.50
CA ILE A 107 -9.79 22.40 20.73
C ILE A 107 -10.79 23.41 20.18
N TRP A 108 -11.84 22.96 19.49
CA TRP A 108 -12.82 23.82 18.85
C TRP A 108 -13.66 24.60 19.86
N LYS A 109 -14.38 23.88 20.75
CA LYS A 109 -15.37 24.51 21.65
C LYS A 109 -14.74 25.30 22.80
N LYS A 110 -13.51 24.94 23.26
CA LYS A 110 -12.88 25.61 24.41
C LYS A 110 -11.82 26.62 24.03
N LEU A 111 -11.05 26.38 22.96
CA LEU A 111 -10.01 27.28 22.49
C LEU A 111 -10.46 28.15 21.32
N GLY A 112 -11.65 27.87 20.72
CA GLY A 112 -12.15 28.60 19.56
C GLY A 112 -11.29 28.42 18.30
N ILE A 113 -10.61 27.26 18.17
CA ILE A 113 -9.74 26.97 17.02
C ILE A 113 -10.56 26.17 16.01
N GLU A 114 -10.68 26.69 14.78
CA GLU A 114 -11.57 26.15 13.76
C GLU A 114 -10.85 25.58 12.54
N ASP A 115 -9.50 25.60 12.53
CA ASP A 115 -8.72 25.06 11.42
C ASP A 115 -7.36 24.51 11.88
N VAL A 116 -6.69 23.79 10.97
CA VAL A 116 -5.40 23.14 11.21
C VAL A 116 -4.27 24.16 11.41
N ALA A 117 -4.37 25.34 10.79
CA ALA A 117 -3.35 26.39 10.95
C ALA A 117 -3.40 27.00 12.35
N GLY A 118 -4.59 27.34 12.84
CA GLY A 118 -4.80 27.79 14.21
C GLY A 118 -4.42 26.74 15.25
N LEU A 119 -4.66 25.46 14.95
CA LEU A 119 -4.22 24.35 15.82
C LEU A 119 -2.69 24.26 15.88
N GLU A 120 -1.99 24.41 14.76
CA GLU A 120 -0.54 24.42 14.71
C GLU A 120 0.03 25.58 15.54
N GLU A 121 -0.51 26.77 15.38
CA GLU A 121 -0.09 27.95 16.14
C GLU A 121 -0.32 27.76 17.65
N ALA A 122 -1.49 27.22 18.04
CA ALA A 122 -1.77 26.93 19.44
C ALA A 122 -0.82 25.88 20.03
N CYS A 123 -0.40 24.88 19.25
CA CYS A 123 0.60 23.90 19.69
C CYS A 123 1.98 24.53 19.85
N ARG A 124 2.39 25.43 18.96
CA ARG A 124 3.69 26.11 18.99
C ARG A 124 3.80 27.16 20.08
N SER A 125 2.74 27.94 20.27
CA SER A 125 2.67 28.98 21.32
C SER A 125 2.43 28.41 22.73
N GLY A 126 2.05 27.15 22.83
CA GLY A 126 1.68 26.53 24.10
C GLY A 126 0.21 26.78 24.52
N ARG A 127 -0.59 27.55 23.77
CA ARG A 127 -2.01 27.81 24.04
C ARG A 127 -2.84 26.52 24.10
N ILE A 128 -2.42 25.47 23.40
CA ILE A 128 -3.06 24.15 23.45
C ILE A 128 -3.12 23.55 24.87
N LEU A 129 -2.20 23.93 25.76
CA LEU A 129 -2.11 23.45 27.13
C LEU A 129 -3.26 23.97 28.02
N GLU A 130 -4.00 25.00 27.60
CA GLU A 130 -5.19 25.50 28.26
C GLU A 130 -6.38 24.56 28.10
N ALA A 131 -6.34 23.66 27.12
CA ALA A 131 -7.40 22.66 26.94
C ALA A 131 -7.17 21.44 27.85
N PRO A 132 -8.25 20.91 28.48
CA PRO A 132 -8.14 19.77 29.38
C PRO A 132 -7.53 18.53 28.68
N ARG A 133 -6.61 17.85 29.37
CA ARG A 133 -5.94 16.62 28.91
C ARG A 133 -5.00 16.80 27.73
N LEU A 134 -4.67 18.05 27.33
CA LEU A 134 -3.71 18.33 26.27
C LEU A 134 -2.40 18.86 26.88
N GLY A 135 -1.48 17.96 27.22
CA GLY A 135 -0.15 18.28 27.73
C GLY A 135 0.90 18.46 26.62
N ALA A 136 2.11 18.86 26.97
CA ALA A 136 3.22 19.12 26.04
C ALA A 136 3.55 17.92 25.12
N THR A 137 3.44 16.69 25.61
CA THR A 137 3.64 15.48 24.79
C THR A 137 2.58 15.38 23.70
N ARG A 138 1.31 15.70 24.05
CA ARG A 138 0.19 15.68 23.12
C ARG A 138 0.33 16.78 22.06
N ALA A 139 0.76 17.99 22.47
CA ALA A 139 1.04 19.09 21.55
C ALA A 139 2.09 18.71 20.50
N ARG A 140 3.19 18.08 20.91
CA ARG A 140 4.21 17.56 19.98
C ARG A 140 3.67 16.49 19.03
N SER A 141 2.84 15.58 19.54
CA SER A 141 2.19 14.54 18.71
C SER A 141 1.27 15.16 17.65
N ILE A 142 0.50 16.21 18.02
CA ILE A 142 -0.39 16.94 17.10
C ILE A 142 0.43 17.68 16.04
N LEU A 143 1.52 18.35 16.40
CA LEU A 143 2.41 19.01 15.42
C LEU A 143 2.95 18.01 14.40
N GLY A 144 3.43 16.85 14.85
CA GLY A 144 3.87 15.78 13.95
C GLY A 144 2.74 15.28 13.04
N ALA A 145 1.51 15.15 13.57
CA ALA A 145 0.34 14.77 12.76
C ALA A 145 -0.01 15.83 11.70
N ILE A 146 0.09 17.12 12.03
CA ILE A 146 -0.12 18.22 11.06
C ILE A 146 0.93 18.18 9.95
N GLU A 147 2.20 18.01 10.29
CA GLU A 147 3.28 17.91 9.29
C GLU A 147 3.06 16.73 8.35
N ARG A 148 2.70 15.56 8.89
CA ARG A 148 2.37 14.37 8.08
C ARG A 148 1.13 14.59 7.23
N HIS A 149 0.08 15.19 7.77
CA HIS A 149 -1.15 15.52 7.03
C HIS A 149 -0.86 16.41 5.83
N ARG A 150 -0.07 17.47 6.01
CA ARG A 150 0.38 18.35 4.91
C ARG A 150 1.24 17.64 3.88
N ALA A 151 2.15 16.78 4.33
CA ALA A 151 2.98 15.99 3.42
C ALA A 151 2.14 14.98 2.59
N ARG A 152 1.01 14.52 3.13
CA ARG A 152 0.04 13.62 2.47
C ARG A 152 -1.01 14.37 1.66
N ALA A 153 -1.30 15.64 1.99
CA ALA A 153 -2.33 16.44 1.34
C ALA A 153 -2.12 16.50 -0.17
N GLY A 154 -3.13 16.15 -0.93
CA GLY A 154 -3.09 16.13 -2.39
C GLY A 154 -2.36 14.92 -2.99
N ARG A 155 -1.89 13.95 -2.20
CA ARG A 155 -1.30 12.70 -2.72
C ARG A 155 -2.33 11.58 -2.77
N MET A 156 -2.25 10.79 -3.85
CA MET A 156 -3.11 9.62 -4.08
C MET A 156 -2.29 8.34 -4.01
N LEU A 157 -2.89 7.24 -3.51
CA LEU A 157 -2.26 5.93 -3.50
C LEU A 157 -1.98 5.45 -4.94
N LEU A 158 -0.86 4.75 -5.12
CA LEU A 158 -0.38 4.28 -6.43
C LEU A 158 -1.47 3.56 -7.24
N HIS A 159 -2.16 2.59 -6.64
CA HIS A 159 -3.17 1.79 -7.35
C HIS A 159 -4.34 2.64 -7.86
N ARG A 160 -4.80 3.63 -7.09
CA ARG A 160 -5.89 4.54 -7.49
C ARG A 160 -5.43 5.48 -8.62
N ALA A 161 -4.24 6.06 -8.47
CA ALA A 161 -3.68 6.93 -9.50
C ALA A 161 -3.43 6.17 -10.80
N LEU A 162 -2.99 4.90 -10.71
CA LEU A 162 -2.80 4.04 -11.88
C LEU A 162 -4.12 3.76 -12.59
N GLY A 163 -5.21 3.44 -11.87
CA GLY A 163 -6.52 3.23 -12.48
C GLY A 163 -7.02 4.48 -13.21
N HIS A 164 -6.85 5.67 -12.63
CA HIS A 164 -7.18 6.91 -13.35
C HIS A 164 -6.29 7.14 -14.58
N ALA A 165 -4.99 6.90 -14.46
CA ALA A 165 -4.05 7.07 -15.55
C ALA A 165 -4.32 6.11 -16.72
N GLU A 166 -4.58 4.84 -16.44
CA GLU A 166 -4.93 3.81 -17.45
C GLU A 166 -6.19 4.19 -18.20
N ALA A 167 -7.27 4.58 -17.49
CA ALA A 167 -8.51 5.02 -18.10
C ALA A 167 -8.33 6.25 -19.01
N MET A 168 -7.47 7.21 -18.62
CA MET A 168 -7.16 8.36 -19.46
C MET A 168 -6.32 7.97 -20.67
N LEU A 169 -5.31 7.11 -20.49
CA LEU A 169 -4.46 6.63 -21.58
C LEU A 169 -5.25 5.87 -22.64
N ASP A 170 -6.21 5.03 -22.23
CA ASP A 170 -7.03 4.27 -23.17
C ASP A 170 -7.84 5.22 -24.07
N ARG A 171 -8.42 6.27 -23.50
CA ARG A 171 -9.14 7.29 -24.28
C ARG A 171 -8.21 8.10 -25.20
N LEU A 172 -7.00 8.42 -24.73
CA LEU A 172 -6.02 9.17 -25.53
C LEU A 172 -5.48 8.32 -26.69
N ARG A 173 -5.33 7.01 -26.51
CA ARG A 173 -4.90 6.08 -27.59
C ARG A 173 -5.92 5.96 -28.72
N GLU A 174 -7.21 6.21 -28.43
CA GLU A 174 -8.29 6.22 -29.45
C GLU A 174 -8.25 7.48 -30.35
N VAL A 175 -7.51 8.53 -29.96
CA VAL A 175 -7.43 9.77 -30.75
C VAL A 175 -6.61 9.54 -32.03
N PRO A 176 -7.19 9.85 -33.22
CA PRO A 176 -6.46 9.69 -34.48
C PRO A 176 -5.12 10.44 -34.49
N GLY A 177 -4.06 9.76 -34.94
CA GLY A 177 -2.71 10.34 -35.01
C GLY A 177 -1.87 10.18 -33.76
N VAL A 178 -2.42 9.61 -32.68
CA VAL A 178 -1.63 9.18 -31.51
C VAL A 178 -0.85 7.90 -31.85
N LEU A 179 0.45 7.95 -31.68
CA LEU A 179 1.37 6.83 -31.94
C LEU A 179 1.77 6.10 -30.65
N ARG A 180 1.92 6.83 -29.55
CA ARG A 180 2.28 6.30 -28.22
C ARG A 180 1.64 7.16 -27.14
N ALA A 181 1.24 6.53 -26.04
CA ALA A 181 0.75 7.23 -24.85
C ALA A 181 1.18 6.45 -23.61
N GLU A 182 1.90 7.13 -22.70
CA GLU A 182 2.55 6.52 -21.53
C GLU A 182 2.38 7.39 -20.29
N VAL A 183 2.41 6.75 -19.12
CA VAL A 183 2.58 7.46 -17.85
C VAL A 183 4.04 7.90 -17.69
N ALA A 184 4.24 8.97 -16.93
CA ALA A 184 5.56 9.44 -16.53
C ALA A 184 5.58 9.72 -15.00
N GLY A 185 6.47 10.57 -14.55
CA GLY A 185 6.54 11.04 -13.17
C GLY A 185 6.74 9.95 -12.13
N SER A 186 6.29 10.26 -10.93
CA SER A 186 6.36 9.34 -9.78
C SER A 186 5.51 8.08 -9.98
N LEU A 187 4.45 8.17 -10.77
CA LEU A 187 3.58 7.04 -11.11
C LEU A 187 4.35 5.98 -11.92
N ARG A 188 5.13 6.39 -12.92
CA ARG A 188 5.97 5.47 -13.70
C ARG A 188 7.11 4.87 -12.88
N ARG A 189 7.68 5.65 -11.94
CA ARG A 189 8.67 5.14 -11.00
C ARG A 189 8.09 4.25 -9.90
N ARG A 190 6.78 3.97 -9.94
CA ARG A 190 6.07 3.10 -8.99
C ARG A 190 6.20 3.58 -7.53
N LYS A 191 6.15 4.91 -7.30
CA LYS A 191 6.09 5.44 -5.92
C LYS A 191 4.76 5.05 -5.27
N GLU A 192 4.80 4.71 -3.99
CA GLU A 192 3.65 4.24 -3.20
C GLU A 192 2.48 5.23 -3.18
N THR A 193 2.81 6.52 -3.27
CA THR A 193 1.86 7.62 -3.45
C THR A 193 2.37 8.60 -4.49
N VAL A 194 1.46 9.25 -5.21
CA VAL A 194 1.77 10.24 -6.24
C VAL A 194 1.06 11.57 -5.97
N GLY A 195 1.67 12.69 -6.33
CA GLY A 195 1.09 14.02 -6.16
C GLY A 195 0.27 14.46 -7.37
N ASP A 196 0.65 13.98 -8.54
CA ASP A 196 0.08 14.27 -9.84
C ASP A 196 0.17 13.06 -10.76
N ILE A 197 -0.56 13.08 -11.86
CA ILE A 197 -0.52 12.08 -12.91
C ILE A 197 0.09 12.72 -14.16
N ASP A 198 1.33 12.39 -14.49
CA ASP A 198 1.99 12.85 -15.70
C ASP A 198 1.70 11.89 -16.87
N LEU A 199 1.16 12.42 -17.96
CA LEU A 199 0.89 11.68 -19.20
C LEU A 199 1.68 12.28 -20.37
N LEU A 200 2.34 11.41 -21.13
CA LEU A 200 3.05 11.79 -22.36
C LEU A 200 2.41 11.11 -23.56
N VAL A 201 2.21 11.87 -24.63
CA VAL A 201 1.66 11.38 -25.89
C VAL A 201 2.58 11.77 -27.04
N ALA A 202 2.88 10.81 -27.90
CA ALA A 202 3.54 11.06 -29.18
C ALA A 202 2.49 11.24 -30.28
N ALA A 203 2.41 12.43 -30.86
CA ALA A 203 1.55 12.73 -32.00
C ALA A 203 2.15 13.86 -32.82
N ALA A 204 1.85 13.88 -34.13
CA ALA A 204 2.27 14.97 -35.02
C ALA A 204 1.41 16.24 -34.80
N ASP A 205 0.10 16.07 -34.53
CA ASP A 205 -0.81 17.15 -34.19
C ASP A 205 -1.29 17.00 -32.74
N ALA A 206 -0.94 17.97 -31.93
CA ALA A 206 -1.30 17.97 -30.51
C ALA A 206 -2.71 18.46 -30.24
N GLY A 207 -3.31 19.26 -31.15
CA GLY A 207 -4.61 19.90 -30.90
C GLY A 207 -5.73 18.92 -30.58
N PRO A 208 -5.96 17.86 -31.37
CA PRO A 208 -6.96 16.83 -31.06
C PRO A 208 -6.73 16.13 -29.71
N VAL A 209 -5.48 15.86 -29.37
CA VAL A 209 -5.09 15.16 -28.14
C VAL A 209 -5.37 16.04 -26.91
N VAL A 210 -4.99 17.33 -26.96
CA VAL A 210 -5.24 18.29 -25.88
C VAL A 210 -6.75 18.45 -25.66
N ARG A 211 -7.54 18.61 -26.72
CA ARG A 211 -9.01 18.70 -26.60
C ARG A 211 -9.62 17.43 -26.01
N ALA A 212 -9.20 16.26 -26.48
CA ALA A 212 -9.70 14.99 -25.93
C ALA A 212 -9.39 14.86 -24.43
N PHE A 213 -8.19 15.26 -24.00
CA PHE A 213 -7.77 15.22 -22.61
C PHE A 213 -8.59 16.17 -21.72
N THR A 214 -8.80 17.42 -22.13
CA THR A 214 -9.53 18.42 -21.34
C THR A 214 -11.02 18.12 -21.26
N GLN A 215 -11.55 17.28 -22.17
CA GLN A 215 -12.96 16.88 -22.24
C GLN A 215 -13.25 15.49 -21.63
N LEU A 216 -12.27 14.85 -20.99
CA LEU A 216 -12.49 13.56 -20.32
C LEU A 216 -13.55 13.68 -19.22
N SER A 217 -14.43 12.67 -19.11
CA SER A 217 -15.57 12.68 -18.16
C SER A 217 -15.14 12.79 -16.69
N GLY A 218 -13.91 12.40 -16.35
CA GLY A 218 -13.34 12.51 -15.01
C GLY A 218 -12.81 13.90 -14.64
N VAL A 219 -12.77 14.85 -15.59
CA VAL A 219 -12.25 16.21 -15.36
C VAL A 219 -13.28 17.04 -14.59
N ALA A 220 -12.83 17.65 -13.48
CA ALA A 220 -13.61 18.61 -12.71
C ALA A 220 -13.35 20.06 -13.15
N ALA A 221 -12.10 20.37 -13.50
CA ALA A 221 -11.68 21.70 -13.95
C ALA A 221 -10.44 21.62 -14.85
N VAL A 222 -10.39 22.46 -15.87
CA VAL A 222 -9.18 22.71 -16.67
C VAL A 222 -8.37 23.78 -15.97
N LEU A 223 -7.15 23.46 -15.56
CA LEU A 223 -6.25 24.36 -14.84
C LEU A 223 -5.38 25.18 -15.80
N ALA A 224 -4.96 24.55 -16.89
CA ALA A 224 -4.18 25.20 -17.95
C ALA A 224 -4.38 24.45 -19.27
N GLU A 225 -4.42 25.17 -20.39
CA GLU A 225 -4.48 24.61 -21.72
C GLU A 225 -3.57 25.42 -22.65
N GLY A 226 -2.73 24.72 -23.40
CA GLY A 226 -1.81 25.29 -24.38
C GLY A 226 -1.68 24.37 -25.59
N PRO A 227 -0.90 24.77 -26.61
CA PRO A 227 -0.84 24.06 -27.89
C PRO A 227 -0.38 22.61 -27.79
N THR A 228 0.52 22.29 -26.82
CA THR A 228 1.13 20.95 -26.70
C THR A 228 1.08 20.42 -25.26
N LYS A 229 0.36 21.11 -24.37
CA LYS A 229 0.25 20.74 -22.96
C LYS A 229 -1.09 21.15 -22.39
N ALA A 230 -1.58 20.38 -21.44
CA ALA A 230 -2.74 20.76 -20.64
C ALA A 230 -2.60 20.21 -19.21
N SER A 231 -3.25 20.89 -18.26
CA SER A 231 -3.35 20.47 -16.86
C SER A 231 -4.80 20.50 -16.45
N VAL A 232 -5.26 19.44 -15.81
CA VAL A 232 -6.65 19.32 -15.35
C VAL A 232 -6.68 18.88 -13.87
N ARG A 233 -7.76 19.23 -13.17
CA ARG A 233 -8.11 18.67 -11.88
C ARG A 233 -9.15 17.59 -12.09
N LEU A 234 -8.87 16.36 -11.67
CA LEU A 234 -9.86 15.29 -11.71
C LEU A 234 -10.88 15.41 -10.56
N ARG A 235 -12.08 14.88 -10.73
CA ARG A 235 -13.09 14.79 -9.65
C ARG A 235 -12.57 14.02 -8.44
N ALA A 236 -11.63 13.11 -8.64
CA ALA A 236 -10.92 12.40 -7.58
C ALA A 236 -9.94 13.28 -6.76
N GLY A 237 -9.83 14.59 -7.08
CA GLY A 237 -9.01 15.55 -6.35
C GLY A 237 -7.55 15.66 -6.79
N ILE A 238 -7.04 14.73 -7.60
CA ILE A 238 -5.66 14.76 -8.10
C ILE A 238 -5.53 15.60 -9.37
N GLN A 239 -4.38 16.22 -9.58
CA GLN A 239 -4.03 16.88 -10.84
C GLN A 239 -3.53 15.86 -11.84
N ALA A 240 -3.85 16.06 -13.13
CA ALA A 240 -3.27 15.34 -14.24
C ALA A 240 -2.71 16.32 -15.26
N ASP A 241 -1.50 16.03 -15.73
CA ASP A 241 -0.75 16.85 -16.67
C ASP A 241 -0.48 16.06 -17.95
N LEU A 242 -0.84 16.64 -19.08
CA LEU A 242 -0.59 16.10 -20.40
C LEU A 242 0.52 16.88 -21.11
N ARG A 243 1.41 16.15 -21.78
CA ARG A 243 2.34 16.71 -22.77
C ARG A 243 2.29 15.91 -24.04
N VAL A 244 2.17 16.61 -25.15
CA VAL A 244 2.21 16.03 -26.49
C VAL A 244 3.51 16.44 -27.15
N LEU A 245 4.24 15.47 -27.68
CA LEU A 245 5.57 15.66 -28.28
C LEU A 245 5.65 14.95 -29.64
N PRO A 246 6.53 15.43 -30.53
CA PRO A 246 6.81 14.73 -31.77
C PRO A 246 7.48 13.36 -31.47
N PRO A 247 7.20 12.33 -32.29
CA PRO A 247 7.66 10.96 -32.03
C PRO A 247 9.16 10.83 -31.80
N GLU A 248 9.95 11.61 -32.55
CA GLU A 248 11.40 11.60 -32.45
C GLU A 248 11.95 12.13 -31.10
N SER A 249 11.16 12.88 -30.33
CA SER A 249 11.52 13.39 -29.00
C SER A 249 10.90 12.59 -27.86
N PHE A 250 10.07 11.61 -28.15
CA PHE A 250 9.25 10.94 -27.16
C PHE A 250 10.09 10.24 -26.08
N GLY A 251 11.16 9.54 -26.45
CA GLY A 251 12.03 8.86 -25.47
C GLY A 251 12.77 9.83 -24.55
N ALA A 252 13.23 10.97 -25.10
CA ALA A 252 13.87 12.01 -24.31
C ALA A 252 12.90 12.66 -23.32
N ALA A 253 11.68 12.97 -23.76
CA ALA A 253 10.63 13.49 -22.89
C ALA A 253 10.21 12.47 -21.84
N LEU A 254 10.03 11.21 -22.22
CA LEU A 254 9.68 10.14 -21.30
C LEU A 254 10.73 9.98 -20.19
N HIS A 255 12.01 10.00 -20.56
CA HIS A 255 13.10 10.04 -19.58
C HIS A 255 13.00 11.27 -18.66
N TYR A 256 12.89 12.47 -19.26
CA TYR A 256 12.90 13.74 -18.54
C TYR A 256 11.74 13.84 -17.53
N PHE A 257 10.52 13.56 -17.98
CA PHE A 257 9.32 13.64 -17.15
C PHE A 257 9.16 12.45 -16.19
N THR A 258 9.75 11.28 -16.50
CA THR A 258 9.85 10.20 -15.53
C THR A 258 10.66 10.61 -14.30
N GLY A 259 11.77 11.33 -14.48
CA GLY A 259 12.65 11.75 -13.39
C GLY A 259 13.39 10.55 -12.75
N SER A 260 13.74 10.61 -11.48
CA SER A 260 13.48 11.72 -10.53
C SER A 260 14.26 12.99 -10.92
N LYS A 261 13.94 14.11 -10.25
CA LYS A 261 14.72 15.35 -10.45
C LYS A 261 16.21 15.11 -10.15
N SER A 262 16.52 14.39 -9.09
CA SER A 262 17.88 14.06 -8.68
C SER A 262 18.58 13.19 -9.72
N HIS A 263 17.90 12.16 -10.23
CA HIS A 263 18.40 11.31 -11.32
C HIS A 263 18.71 12.13 -12.59
N ASN A 264 17.77 12.99 -12.99
CA ASN A 264 17.97 13.87 -14.16
C ASN A 264 19.14 14.82 -13.99
N ILE A 265 19.36 15.35 -12.78
CA ILE A 265 20.53 16.20 -12.49
C ILE A 265 21.82 15.39 -12.62
N ALA A 266 21.90 14.21 -12.05
CA ALA A 266 23.08 13.36 -12.10
C ALA A 266 23.40 12.93 -13.54
N LEU A 267 22.39 12.52 -14.33
CA LEU A 267 22.60 12.15 -15.73
C LEU A 267 23.00 13.34 -16.61
N ARG A 268 22.42 14.52 -16.41
CA ARG A 268 22.84 15.76 -17.09
C ARG A 268 24.26 16.15 -16.73
N THR A 269 24.65 16.01 -15.47
CA THR A 269 26.04 16.28 -15.03
C THR A 269 27.02 15.36 -15.76
N ARG A 270 26.67 14.07 -15.92
CA ARG A 270 27.46 13.13 -16.73
C ARG A 270 27.55 13.58 -18.20
N ALA A 271 26.41 13.90 -18.80
CA ALA A 271 26.36 14.36 -20.20
C ALA A 271 27.27 15.58 -20.44
N VAL A 272 27.23 16.56 -19.54
CA VAL A 272 28.11 17.75 -19.62
C VAL A 272 29.59 17.36 -19.59
N ARG A 273 30.00 16.42 -18.74
CA ARG A 273 31.39 15.89 -18.71
C ARG A 273 31.81 15.25 -20.06
N LEU A 274 30.85 14.66 -20.77
CA LEU A 274 31.04 14.06 -22.08
C LEU A 274 30.92 15.09 -23.24
N GLY A 275 30.69 16.37 -22.92
CA GLY A 275 30.48 17.42 -23.91
C GLY A 275 29.12 17.36 -24.60
N LEU A 276 28.13 16.75 -23.95
CA LEU A 276 26.77 16.58 -24.46
C LEU A 276 25.76 17.45 -23.68
N LYS A 277 24.62 17.75 -24.31
CA LYS A 277 23.47 18.42 -23.72
C LYS A 277 22.26 17.49 -23.76
N ILE A 278 21.59 17.29 -22.63
CA ILE A 278 20.33 16.55 -22.52
C ILE A 278 19.17 17.52 -22.21
N SER A 279 18.07 17.36 -22.92
CA SER A 279 16.79 18.01 -22.66
C SER A 279 15.64 17.04 -22.94
N GLU A 280 14.40 17.51 -22.73
CA GLU A 280 13.18 16.77 -23.11
C GLU A 280 13.03 16.54 -24.62
N TYR A 281 13.86 17.18 -25.43
CA TYR A 281 13.83 17.04 -26.89
C TYR A 281 14.90 16.06 -27.42
N GLY A 282 15.90 15.70 -26.64
CA GLY A 282 16.94 14.77 -27.08
C GLY A 282 18.28 14.95 -26.37
N VAL A 283 19.26 14.20 -26.90
CA VAL A 283 20.69 14.37 -26.59
C VAL A 283 21.36 15.03 -27.80
N PHE A 284 22.14 16.07 -27.50
CA PHE A 284 22.80 16.88 -28.54
C PHE A 284 24.31 16.99 -28.26
N ASP A 285 25.12 17.01 -29.33
CA ASP A 285 26.54 17.33 -29.24
C ASP A 285 26.77 18.86 -29.12
N ARG A 286 28.03 19.26 -28.98
CA ARG A 286 28.41 20.70 -28.89
C ARG A 286 28.04 21.51 -30.12
N GLY A 287 27.92 20.86 -31.28
CA GLY A 287 27.50 21.50 -32.54
C GLY A 287 25.98 21.61 -32.68
N GLY A 288 25.21 21.13 -31.73
CA GLY A 288 23.74 21.12 -31.80
C GLY A 288 23.16 19.97 -32.61
N ARG A 289 23.98 19.02 -33.08
CA ARG A 289 23.51 17.84 -33.78
C ARG A 289 22.87 16.88 -32.78
N ARG A 290 21.70 16.41 -33.11
CA ARG A 290 20.96 15.43 -32.29
C ARG A 290 21.60 14.04 -32.44
N LEU A 291 21.85 13.38 -31.30
CA LEU A 291 22.45 12.06 -31.19
C LEU A 291 21.44 10.97 -30.81
N GLY A 292 20.26 11.34 -30.27
CA GLY A 292 19.22 10.42 -29.89
C GLY A 292 18.06 11.14 -29.17
N GLY A 293 16.99 10.41 -28.91
CA GLY A 293 15.83 10.94 -28.20
C GLY A 293 14.50 10.30 -28.57
N ALA A 294 14.45 9.45 -29.58
CA ALA A 294 13.24 8.72 -29.96
C ALA A 294 12.88 7.63 -28.90
N THR A 295 13.91 7.02 -28.31
CA THR A 295 13.75 6.05 -27.23
C THR A 295 14.61 6.41 -26.00
N GLU A 296 14.28 5.87 -24.84
CA GLU A 296 15.11 6.06 -23.64
C GLU A 296 16.45 5.35 -23.73
N GLU A 297 16.49 4.20 -24.42
CA GLU A 297 17.74 3.46 -24.69
C GLU A 297 18.72 4.30 -25.47
N GLU A 298 18.27 5.09 -26.45
CA GLU A 298 19.12 6.05 -27.17
C GLU A 298 19.68 7.11 -26.22
N MET A 299 18.87 7.62 -25.28
CA MET A 299 19.30 8.60 -24.30
C MET A 299 20.44 8.05 -23.44
N PHE A 300 20.27 6.85 -22.85
CA PHE A 300 21.28 6.21 -22.01
C PHE A 300 22.53 5.83 -22.81
N ARG A 301 22.36 5.27 -24.01
CA ARG A 301 23.47 4.90 -24.87
C ARG A 301 24.33 6.10 -25.25
N ALA A 302 23.72 7.25 -25.54
CA ALA A 302 24.45 8.46 -25.92
C ALA A 302 25.39 8.94 -24.79
N VAL A 303 25.08 8.64 -23.53
CA VAL A 303 25.94 8.95 -22.38
C VAL A 303 26.74 7.75 -21.88
N GLY A 304 26.81 6.67 -22.68
CA GLY A 304 27.63 5.49 -22.39
C GLY A 304 27.08 4.62 -21.23
N LEU A 305 25.76 4.56 -21.06
CA LEU A 305 25.11 3.74 -20.02
C LEU A 305 24.11 2.76 -20.64
N PRO A 306 23.88 1.60 -20.03
CA PRO A 306 22.73 0.77 -20.32
C PRO A 306 21.43 1.48 -19.84
N PHE A 307 20.29 0.99 -20.34
CA PHE A 307 18.98 1.45 -19.84
C PHE A 307 18.85 1.21 -18.34
N ILE A 308 18.44 2.25 -17.62
CA ILE A 308 18.16 2.18 -16.19
C ILE A 308 16.64 2.12 -16.01
N PRO A 309 16.09 1.06 -15.39
CA PRO A 309 14.65 0.96 -15.12
C PRO A 309 14.11 2.16 -14.33
N PRO A 310 12.89 2.64 -14.64
CA PRO A 310 12.28 3.78 -13.95
C PRO A 310 12.25 3.65 -12.43
N GLU A 311 12.02 2.45 -11.91
CA GLU A 311 11.94 2.14 -10.48
C GLU A 311 13.24 2.45 -9.74
N LEU A 312 14.39 2.41 -10.42
CA LEU A 312 15.70 2.68 -9.83
C LEU A 312 16.11 4.16 -9.87
N ARG A 313 15.42 5.02 -10.65
CA ARG A 313 15.83 6.40 -10.94
C ARG A 313 15.58 7.37 -9.78
N GLU A 314 16.21 7.15 -8.63
CA GLU A 314 16.04 7.97 -7.43
C GLU A 314 17.36 8.60 -6.94
N ALA A 315 18.43 8.52 -7.72
CA ALA A 315 19.80 8.95 -7.37
C ALA A 315 20.33 8.22 -6.12
N THR A 316 20.13 6.90 -6.08
CA THR A 316 20.55 6.03 -4.99
C THR A 316 21.71 5.11 -5.37
N GLY A 317 22.49 5.50 -6.39
CA GLY A 317 23.65 4.75 -6.90
C GLY A 317 23.40 4.00 -8.21
N GLU A 318 22.26 4.23 -8.86
CA GLU A 318 21.89 3.54 -10.11
C GLU A 318 22.78 3.93 -11.29
N ILE A 319 23.28 5.16 -11.33
CA ILE A 319 24.18 5.62 -12.42
C ILE A 319 25.54 4.96 -12.27
N GLU A 320 26.09 4.94 -11.07
CA GLU A 320 27.37 4.29 -10.75
C GLU A 320 27.29 2.76 -10.95
N ALA A 321 26.15 2.16 -10.60
CA ALA A 321 25.91 0.75 -10.85
C ALA A 321 25.80 0.45 -12.35
N ALA A 322 25.14 1.31 -13.13
CA ALA A 322 25.04 1.21 -14.58
C ALA A 322 26.41 1.32 -15.25
N GLU A 323 27.21 2.31 -14.83
CA GLU A 323 28.58 2.53 -15.33
C GLU A 323 29.49 1.33 -15.05
N ALA A 324 29.33 0.72 -13.88
CA ALA A 324 30.12 -0.45 -13.47
C ALA A 324 29.57 -1.79 -14.01
N GLY A 325 28.49 -1.79 -14.81
CA GLY A 325 27.83 -3.00 -15.28
C GLY A 325 27.18 -3.84 -14.16
N ARG A 326 26.78 -3.22 -13.05
CA ARG A 326 26.27 -3.88 -11.83
C ARG A 326 24.79 -3.59 -11.55
N LEU A 327 24.03 -3.13 -12.56
CA LEU A 327 22.58 -3.04 -12.40
C LEU A 327 21.99 -4.44 -12.13
N PRO A 328 21.08 -4.59 -11.15
CA PRO A 328 20.46 -5.87 -10.87
C PRO A 328 19.49 -6.26 -12.00
N ARG A 329 19.34 -7.56 -12.23
CA ARG A 329 18.18 -8.10 -12.94
C ARG A 329 17.02 -8.10 -11.97
N LEU A 330 16.23 -7.04 -12.00
CA LEU A 330 15.10 -6.86 -11.09
C LEU A 330 14.10 -8.00 -11.20
N VAL A 331 13.55 -8.40 -10.04
CA VAL A 331 12.46 -9.38 -9.98
C VAL A 331 11.25 -8.91 -10.79
N GLU A 332 10.58 -9.83 -11.46
CA GLU A 332 9.38 -9.61 -12.26
C GLU A 332 8.20 -10.42 -11.71
N GLU A 333 6.97 -10.01 -12.00
CA GLU A 333 5.79 -10.73 -11.55
C GLU A 333 5.75 -12.18 -12.08
N SER A 334 6.28 -12.40 -13.28
CA SER A 334 6.44 -13.71 -13.91
C SER A 334 7.43 -14.64 -13.19
N ASP A 335 8.33 -14.09 -12.37
CA ASP A 335 9.25 -14.88 -11.56
C ASP A 335 8.54 -15.50 -10.33
N LEU A 336 7.41 -14.92 -9.89
CA LEU A 336 6.70 -15.38 -8.69
C LEU A 336 5.89 -16.65 -8.99
N LEU A 337 6.17 -17.70 -8.24
CA LEU A 337 5.48 -19.00 -8.34
C LEU A 337 4.36 -19.15 -7.32
N GLY A 338 4.35 -18.39 -6.25
CA GLY A 338 3.35 -18.51 -5.19
C GLY A 338 3.02 -17.23 -4.45
N ASP A 339 2.19 -17.39 -3.42
CA ASP A 339 1.81 -16.38 -2.45
C ASP A 339 1.79 -17.04 -1.07
N LEU A 340 2.47 -16.43 -0.09
CA LEU A 340 2.70 -17.06 1.22
C LEU A 340 1.89 -16.42 2.35
N HIS A 341 0.97 -15.50 2.05
CA HIS A 341 0.12 -14.84 3.04
C HIS A 341 -1.26 -14.56 2.44
N VAL A 342 -2.20 -15.47 2.70
CA VAL A 342 -3.57 -15.41 2.16
C VAL A 342 -4.56 -15.88 3.22
N HIS A 343 -5.67 -15.14 3.38
CA HIS A 343 -6.75 -15.43 4.31
C HIS A 343 -7.97 -16.01 3.63
N SER A 344 -8.53 -17.04 4.25
CA SER A 344 -9.79 -17.65 3.84
C SER A 344 -10.93 -17.20 4.75
N ARG A 345 -12.13 -17.69 4.48
CA ARG A 345 -13.32 -17.47 5.32
C ARG A 345 -13.23 -18.09 6.71
N ALA A 346 -12.19 -18.87 7.00
CA ALA A 346 -11.98 -19.44 8.33
C ALA A 346 -11.54 -18.39 9.36
N SER A 347 -10.95 -17.26 8.93
CA SER A 347 -10.67 -16.11 9.79
C SER A 347 -11.72 -15.00 9.62
N SER A 348 -11.72 -14.03 10.55
CA SER A 348 -12.80 -13.05 10.74
C SER A 348 -13.04 -12.08 9.58
N ASP A 349 -12.04 -11.84 8.75
CA ASP A 349 -11.97 -10.83 7.71
C ASP A 349 -11.73 -11.39 6.30
N GLY A 350 -11.43 -12.70 6.18
CA GLY A 350 -11.40 -13.40 4.91
C GLY A 350 -12.80 -13.57 4.31
N ARG A 351 -12.93 -13.44 2.99
CA ARG A 351 -14.21 -13.42 2.28
C ARG A 351 -14.41 -14.60 1.34
N SER A 352 -13.33 -15.27 0.94
CA SER A 352 -13.36 -16.33 -0.05
C SER A 352 -13.19 -17.72 0.55
N GLU A 353 -13.87 -18.70 -0.02
CA GLU A 353 -13.68 -20.11 0.28
C GLU A 353 -12.32 -20.61 -0.27
N LEU A 354 -11.80 -21.69 0.27
CA LEU A 354 -10.51 -22.27 -0.16
C LEU A 354 -10.49 -22.60 -1.66
N GLU A 355 -11.60 -23.12 -2.18
CA GLU A 355 -11.76 -23.45 -3.60
C GLU A 355 -11.72 -22.22 -4.51
N GLU A 356 -12.30 -21.10 -4.07
CA GLU A 356 -12.27 -19.83 -4.80
C GLU A 356 -10.86 -19.24 -4.86
N LEU A 357 -10.14 -19.28 -3.74
CA LEU A 357 -8.73 -18.86 -3.66
C LEU A 357 -7.85 -19.73 -4.58
N ALA A 358 -8.04 -21.06 -4.55
CA ALA A 358 -7.32 -21.98 -5.42
C ALA A 358 -7.62 -21.73 -6.90
N ALA A 359 -8.87 -21.47 -7.26
CA ALA A 359 -9.27 -21.15 -8.63
C ALA A 359 -8.65 -19.85 -9.13
N ALA A 360 -8.69 -18.79 -8.32
CA ALA A 360 -8.09 -17.51 -8.65
C ALA A 360 -6.55 -17.60 -8.77
N ALA A 361 -5.88 -18.28 -7.84
CA ALA A 361 -4.44 -18.52 -7.90
C ALA A 361 -4.04 -19.30 -9.17
N ARG A 362 -4.84 -20.32 -9.54
CA ARG A 362 -4.65 -21.06 -10.81
C ARG A 362 -4.78 -20.16 -12.02
N ALA A 363 -5.81 -19.31 -12.06
CA ALA A 363 -6.02 -18.35 -13.15
C ALA A 363 -4.84 -17.38 -13.31
N LEU A 364 -4.21 -17.00 -12.20
CA LEU A 364 -3.00 -16.17 -12.17
C LEU A 364 -1.70 -16.97 -12.40
N GLY A 365 -1.78 -18.27 -12.66
CA GLY A 365 -0.62 -19.13 -12.96
C GLY A 365 0.23 -19.49 -11.74
N ARG A 366 -0.23 -19.22 -10.51
CA ARG A 366 0.48 -19.55 -9.27
C ARG A 366 0.56 -21.07 -9.09
N LYS A 367 1.71 -21.54 -8.58
CA LYS A 367 2.00 -22.97 -8.36
C LYS A 367 1.66 -23.41 -6.95
N TYR A 368 1.68 -22.48 -6.00
CA TYR A 368 1.33 -22.71 -4.60
C TYR A 368 0.78 -21.45 -3.93
N VAL A 369 -0.04 -21.66 -2.90
CA VAL A 369 -0.57 -20.60 -2.04
C VAL A 369 -0.55 -21.10 -0.60
N ALA A 370 -0.05 -20.30 0.34
CA ALA A 370 -0.18 -20.60 1.76
C ALA A 370 -1.45 -19.92 2.31
N ILE A 371 -2.30 -20.73 2.91
CA ILE A 371 -3.49 -20.26 3.63
C ILE A 371 -3.05 -19.99 5.07
N THR A 372 -3.14 -18.74 5.49
CA THR A 372 -2.53 -18.23 6.73
C THR A 372 -3.54 -17.47 7.56
N ASP A 373 -4.71 -18.02 7.76
CA ASP A 373 -5.78 -17.42 8.55
C ASP A 373 -5.30 -16.99 9.93
N HIS A 374 -5.92 -15.93 10.47
CA HIS A 374 -5.53 -15.32 11.75
C HIS A 374 -5.65 -16.27 12.95
N SER A 375 -4.71 -16.17 13.87
CA SER A 375 -4.72 -16.85 15.17
C SER A 375 -5.66 -16.18 16.20
N ARG A 376 -5.83 -16.81 17.34
CA ARG A 376 -6.86 -16.50 18.35
C ARG A 376 -6.85 -15.07 18.91
N ALA A 377 -5.74 -14.35 18.83
CA ALA A 377 -5.69 -12.96 19.30
C ALA A 377 -6.56 -12.01 18.46
N ARG A 378 -6.94 -12.43 17.25
CA ARG A 378 -7.88 -11.69 16.41
C ARG A 378 -9.31 -12.17 16.66
N PRO A 379 -10.33 -11.30 16.48
CA PRO A 379 -11.72 -11.72 16.58
C PRO A 379 -12.01 -12.90 15.65
N LEU A 380 -12.64 -13.96 16.14
CA LEU A 380 -12.92 -15.21 15.43
C LEU A 380 -11.68 -15.98 14.91
N GLY A 381 -10.47 -15.56 15.28
CA GLY A 381 -9.22 -16.23 14.91
C GLY A 381 -9.15 -17.67 15.44
N LEU A 382 -8.26 -18.45 14.85
CA LEU A 382 -8.13 -19.88 15.11
C LEU A 382 -7.35 -20.13 16.41
N ASP A 383 -7.93 -20.91 17.33
CA ASP A 383 -7.18 -21.54 18.41
C ASP A 383 -6.45 -22.79 17.90
N ALA A 384 -5.71 -23.48 18.77
CA ALA A 384 -4.87 -24.60 18.37
C ALA A 384 -5.69 -25.80 17.81
N GLU A 385 -6.89 -26.05 18.33
CA GLU A 385 -7.76 -27.15 17.88
C GLU A 385 -8.34 -26.82 16.50
N ARG A 386 -8.96 -25.66 16.34
CA ARG A 386 -9.50 -25.17 15.07
C ARG A 386 -8.42 -25.03 13.99
N LEU A 387 -7.20 -24.61 14.37
CA LEU A 387 -6.06 -24.55 13.44
C LEU A 387 -5.68 -25.94 12.92
N ALA A 388 -5.66 -26.96 13.78
CA ALA A 388 -5.37 -28.34 13.38
C ALA A 388 -6.43 -28.89 12.42
N GLU A 389 -7.72 -28.64 12.69
CA GLU A 389 -8.84 -29.02 11.82
C GLU A 389 -8.77 -28.29 10.47
N HIS A 390 -8.49 -26.97 10.49
CA HIS A 390 -8.36 -26.17 9.29
C HIS A 390 -7.17 -26.63 8.43
N ALA A 391 -6.02 -26.88 9.05
CA ALA A 391 -4.86 -27.44 8.36
C ALA A 391 -5.16 -28.81 7.71
N ALA A 392 -5.94 -29.66 8.37
CA ALA A 392 -6.39 -30.93 7.78
C ALA A 392 -7.30 -30.69 6.57
N THR A 393 -8.21 -29.72 6.65
CA THR A 393 -9.10 -29.32 5.54
C THR A 393 -8.31 -28.82 4.34
N ILE A 394 -7.32 -27.94 4.57
CA ILE A 394 -6.45 -27.43 3.51
C ILE A 394 -5.70 -28.58 2.82
N ARG A 395 -5.10 -29.50 3.59
CA ARG A 395 -4.39 -30.66 3.05
C ARG A 395 -5.30 -31.61 2.26
N ALA A 396 -6.53 -31.81 2.74
CA ALA A 396 -7.52 -32.62 2.04
C ALA A 396 -7.92 -31.99 0.69
N LEU A 397 -8.05 -30.67 0.65
CA LEU A 397 -8.33 -29.95 -0.59
C LEU A 397 -7.11 -29.99 -1.52
N ASP A 398 -5.88 -29.76 -1.04
CA ASP A 398 -4.65 -29.85 -1.83
C ASP A 398 -4.53 -31.21 -2.54
N ALA A 399 -4.82 -32.30 -1.83
CA ALA A 399 -4.85 -33.65 -2.41
C ALA A 399 -5.88 -33.79 -3.54
N ARG A 400 -7.05 -33.12 -3.44
CA ARG A 400 -8.09 -33.13 -4.50
C ARG A 400 -7.72 -32.28 -5.71
N LEU A 401 -6.96 -31.18 -5.49
CA LEU A 401 -6.53 -30.27 -6.56
C LEU A 401 -5.38 -30.83 -7.41
N ASP A 402 -4.79 -31.96 -7.01
CA ASP A 402 -3.64 -32.57 -7.69
C ASP A 402 -2.48 -31.56 -7.92
N GLY A 403 -2.24 -30.70 -6.91
CA GLY A 403 -1.17 -29.72 -6.91
C GLY A 403 -1.31 -28.55 -7.89
N ARG A 404 -2.53 -28.17 -8.25
CA ARG A 404 -2.79 -27.09 -9.23
C ARG A 404 -3.80 -26.05 -8.74
N PRO A 405 -3.38 -25.04 -7.94
CA PRO A 405 -2.10 -24.89 -7.24
C PRO A 405 -2.00 -25.80 -6.03
N HIS A 406 -0.80 -25.97 -5.47
CA HIS A 406 -0.63 -26.54 -4.13
C HIS A 406 -1.14 -25.55 -3.08
N LEU A 407 -1.91 -26.06 -2.11
CA LEU A 407 -2.30 -25.33 -0.92
C LEU A 407 -1.42 -25.73 0.26
N LEU A 408 -0.75 -24.75 0.87
CA LEU A 408 0.11 -24.96 2.03
C LEU A 408 -0.67 -24.58 3.29
N ALA A 409 -0.70 -25.47 4.28
CA ALA A 409 -1.33 -25.20 5.56
C ALA A 409 -0.43 -24.25 6.39
N GLY A 410 -0.95 -23.08 6.74
CA GLY A 410 -0.24 -22.04 7.46
C GLY A 410 -1.11 -21.35 8.51
N VAL A 411 -0.57 -20.27 9.08
CA VAL A 411 -1.25 -19.38 10.02
C VAL A 411 -0.55 -18.02 10.04
N GLU A 412 -1.31 -16.94 10.18
CA GLU A 412 -0.78 -15.67 10.65
C GLU A 412 -0.97 -15.60 12.18
N VAL A 413 0.16 -15.76 12.91
CA VAL A 413 0.20 -15.81 14.37
C VAL A 413 0.57 -14.44 14.95
N ASP A 414 -0.18 -13.99 15.95
CA ASP A 414 0.07 -12.71 16.62
C ASP A 414 1.32 -12.78 17.52
N ILE A 415 2.18 -11.77 17.41
CA ILE A 415 3.27 -11.52 18.35
C ILE A 415 2.71 -10.71 19.52
N LEU A 416 2.55 -11.32 20.68
CA LEU A 416 2.05 -10.69 21.88
C LEU A 416 3.01 -9.60 22.41
N PRO A 417 2.55 -8.68 23.29
CA PRO A 417 3.42 -7.65 23.88
C PRO A 417 4.63 -8.21 24.64
N THR A 418 4.57 -9.47 25.08
CA THR A 418 5.66 -10.20 25.73
C THR A 418 6.70 -10.77 24.77
N GLY A 419 6.41 -10.75 23.45
CA GLY A 419 7.20 -11.41 22.43
C GLY A 419 6.91 -12.91 22.30
N ALA A 420 5.98 -13.48 23.06
CA ALA A 420 5.46 -14.82 22.84
C ALA A 420 4.49 -14.82 21.65
N LEU A 421 4.38 -15.94 20.96
CA LEU A 421 3.32 -16.18 19.98
C LEU A 421 2.02 -16.48 20.72
N ASP A 422 0.88 -16.12 20.16
CA ASP A 422 -0.43 -16.33 20.81
C ASP A 422 -0.95 -17.77 20.69
N LEU A 423 -0.24 -18.63 19.96
CA LEU A 423 -0.47 -20.08 19.88
C LEU A 423 0.74 -20.88 20.41
N PRO A 424 0.53 -22.09 20.93
CA PRO A 424 1.63 -22.96 21.36
C PRO A 424 2.54 -23.35 20.19
N GLU A 425 3.86 -23.42 20.43
CA GLU A 425 4.86 -23.78 19.42
C GLU A 425 4.58 -25.18 18.81
N GLU A 426 4.04 -26.10 19.61
CA GLU A 426 3.67 -27.43 19.16
C GLU A 426 2.57 -27.42 18.10
N ALA A 427 1.61 -26.49 18.18
CA ALA A 427 0.55 -26.32 17.19
C ALA A 427 1.10 -25.71 15.88
N LEU A 428 2.15 -24.88 15.98
CA LEU A 428 2.78 -24.21 14.85
C LEU A 428 3.80 -25.09 14.11
N ALA A 429 4.49 -25.98 14.81
CA ALA A 429 5.57 -26.80 14.27
C ALA A 429 5.14 -27.77 13.15
N GLY A 430 3.84 -28.09 13.06
CA GLY A 430 3.28 -28.95 12.02
C GLY A 430 2.83 -28.23 10.76
N LEU A 431 2.95 -26.89 10.70
CA LEU A 431 2.52 -26.06 9.58
C LEU A 431 3.63 -25.84 8.55
N GLU A 432 3.26 -25.63 7.30
CA GLU A 432 4.19 -25.40 6.19
C GLU A 432 4.60 -23.93 6.10
N CYS A 433 3.75 -23.01 6.56
CA CYS A 433 4.02 -21.58 6.57
C CYS A 433 3.48 -20.93 7.87
N VAL A 434 4.35 -20.31 8.64
CA VAL A 434 3.99 -19.53 9.83
C VAL A 434 4.44 -18.11 9.61
N VAL A 435 3.48 -17.22 9.42
CA VAL A 435 3.67 -15.77 9.34
C VAL A 435 3.45 -15.21 10.75
N ALA A 436 4.41 -14.47 11.29
CA ALA A 436 4.26 -13.82 12.59
C ALA A 436 4.12 -12.32 12.42
N ALA A 437 3.13 -11.72 13.07
CA ALA A 437 2.82 -10.30 12.88
C ALA A 437 2.46 -9.57 14.18
N ILE A 438 2.59 -8.25 14.17
CA ILE A 438 2.17 -7.37 15.26
C ILE A 438 0.88 -6.65 14.90
N HIS A 439 -0.18 -6.85 15.71
CA HIS A 439 -1.47 -6.16 15.55
C HIS A 439 -1.87 -5.31 16.76
N SER A 440 -1.11 -5.36 17.85
CA SER A 440 -1.44 -4.65 19.08
C SER A 440 -0.25 -3.83 19.58
N ARG A 441 -0.53 -2.77 20.37
CA ARG A 441 0.50 -1.92 20.98
C ARG A 441 1.51 -1.32 19.98
N LEU A 442 1.04 -0.93 18.81
CA LEU A 442 1.87 -0.37 17.74
C LEU A 442 2.57 0.93 18.14
N SER A 443 2.04 1.65 19.14
CA SER A 443 2.63 2.89 19.68
C SER A 443 3.71 2.68 20.74
N ASP A 444 4.06 1.43 21.06
CA ASP A 444 5.13 1.14 22.01
C ASP A 444 6.49 1.65 21.47
N PRO A 445 7.47 1.97 22.37
CA PRO A 445 8.78 2.41 21.95
C PRO A 445 9.52 1.39 21.05
N ALA A 446 10.41 1.89 20.20
CA ALA A 446 11.20 1.05 19.28
C ALA A 446 11.85 -0.15 19.95
N SER A 447 12.47 0.05 21.12
CA SER A 447 13.12 -1.03 21.86
C SER A 447 12.17 -2.16 22.26
N ARG A 448 10.91 -1.82 22.66
CA ARG A 448 9.92 -2.83 23.00
C ARG A 448 9.39 -3.58 21.77
N ASN A 449 9.10 -2.87 20.70
CA ASN A 449 8.66 -3.49 19.45
C ASN A 449 9.75 -4.39 18.88
N THR A 450 11.01 -3.94 18.91
CA THR A 450 12.16 -4.75 18.48
C THR A 450 12.32 -6.00 19.33
N GLU A 451 12.29 -5.87 20.67
CA GLU A 451 12.50 -6.99 21.58
C GLU A 451 11.45 -8.08 21.42
N ARG A 452 10.15 -7.69 21.28
CA ARG A 452 9.08 -8.68 21.08
C ARG A 452 9.20 -9.40 19.73
N ILE A 453 9.61 -8.69 18.66
CA ILE A 453 9.87 -9.31 17.36
C ILE A 453 11.05 -10.28 17.46
N VAL A 454 12.18 -9.82 17.97
CA VAL A 454 13.39 -10.64 18.15
C VAL A 454 13.07 -11.93 18.90
N ARG A 455 12.31 -11.85 19.99
CA ARG A 455 11.90 -13.01 20.76
C ARG A 455 11.02 -13.97 19.95
N ALA A 456 10.04 -13.45 19.21
CA ALA A 456 9.17 -14.25 18.36
C ALA A 456 9.96 -14.96 17.24
N LEU A 457 10.86 -14.26 16.56
CA LEU A 457 11.70 -14.83 15.52
C LEU A 457 12.64 -15.94 16.05
N SER A 458 13.08 -15.81 17.31
CA SER A 458 13.97 -16.80 17.97
C SER A 458 13.21 -18.03 18.52
N SER A 459 11.91 -18.14 18.33
CA SER A 459 11.11 -19.33 18.73
C SER A 459 11.45 -20.59 17.93
N GLY A 460 12.00 -20.42 16.71
CA GLY A 460 12.31 -21.53 15.81
C GLY A 460 11.13 -22.06 14.98
N VAL A 461 9.92 -21.51 15.13
CA VAL A 461 8.72 -21.93 14.38
C VAL A 461 8.25 -20.89 13.36
N VAL A 462 8.71 -19.65 13.44
CA VAL A 462 8.32 -18.56 12.53
C VAL A 462 9.10 -18.68 11.22
N HIS A 463 8.42 -18.59 10.08
CA HIS A 463 9.00 -18.62 8.74
C HIS A 463 9.11 -17.22 8.13
N VAL A 464 8.10 -16.37 8.34
CA VAL A 464 7.99 -15.04 7.76
C VAL A 464 7.60 -14.03 8.85
N LEU A 465 8.24 -12.86 8.86
CA LEU A 465 7.76 -11.69 9.59
C LEU A 465 6.81 -10.92 8.67
N GLY A 466 5.51 -10.99 8.94
CA GLY A 466 4.45 -10.36 8.16
C GLY A 466 4.43 -8.85 8.36
N HIS A 467 4.13 -8.07 7.29
CA HIS A 467 4.06 -6.60 7.27
C HIS A 467 4.90 -5.94 8.38
N PRO A 468 6.24 -6.01 8.25
CA PRO A 468 7.22 -5.83 9.34
C PRO A 468 7.16 -4.48 10.05
N THR A 469 6.58 -3.44 9.45
CA THR A 469 6.46 -2.11 10.06
C THR A 469 5.03 -1.78 10.46
N GLY A 470 4.05 -2.59 10.08
CA GLY A 470 2.63 -2.41 10.39
C GLY A 470 2.03 -1.13 9.84
N ARG A 471 2.68 -0.46 8.88
CA ARG A 471 2.19 0.78 8.27
C ARG A 471 0.92 0.55 7.46
N GLN A 472 0.12 1.62 7.33
CA GLN A 472 -0.99 1.72 6.39
C GLN A 472 -0.93 3.09 5.72
N LEU A 473 -0.72 3.10 4.42
CA LEU A 473 -0.53 4.32 3.64
C LEU A 473 -1.73 5.26 3.77
N GLY A 474 -1.46 6.49 4.13
CA GLY A 474 -2.50 7.51 4.32
C GLY A 474 -3.22 7.48 5.67
N THR A 475 -3.14 6.40 6.45
CA THR A 475 -3.89 6.24 7.71
C THR A 475 -3.02 5.99 8.94
N ARG A 476 -1.95 5.19 8.81
CA ARG A 476 -1.08 4.84 9.94
C ARG A 476 0.37 4.77 9.51
N ASP A 477 1.26 5.47 10.22
CA ASP A 477 2.69 5.37 10.01
C ASP A 477 3.24 4.01 10.49
N ALA A 478 4.44 3.67 10.01
CA ALA A 478 5.18 2.54 10.54
C ALA A 478 5.38 2.70 12.06
N TYR A 479 5.20 1.61 12.79
CA TYR A 479 5.58 1.63 14.19
C TYR A 479 7.11 1.71 14.32
N ALA A 480 7.57 2.30 15.42
CA ALA A 480 9.00 2.44 15.67
C ALA A 480 9.64 1.07 15.94
N LEU A 481 10.71 0.75 15.21
CA LEU A 481 11.52 -0.46 15.42
C LEU A 481 12.98 -0.21 15.01
N GLU A 482 13.89 -1.02 15.56
CA GLU A 482 15.32 -1.06 15.21
C GLU A 482 15.52 -2.12 14.11
N LEU A 483 15.27 -1.72 12.85
CA LEU A 483 15.23 -2.64 11.72
C LEU A 483 16.53 -3.46 11.58
N GLU A 484 17.70 -2.86 11.80
CA GLU A 484 19.01 -3.54 11.70
C GLU A 484 19.11 -4.73 12.65
N ARG A 485 18.65 -4.57 13.89
CA ARG A 485 18.59 -5.64 14.88
C ARG A 485 17.61 -6.75 14.50
N VAL A 486 16.46 -6.38 13.93
CA VAL A 486 15.50 -7.36 13.40
C VAL A 486 16.12 -8.15 12.24
N LEU A 487 16.78 -7.47 11.30
CA LEU A 487 17.46 -8.11 10.17
C LEU A 487 18.58 -9.06 10.62
N GLU A 488 19.38 -8.68 11.63
CA GLU A 488 20.41 -9.54 12.19
C GLU A 488 19.83 -10.86 12.71
N VAL A 489 18.73 -10.78 13.50
CA VAL A 489 18.08 -11.96 14.05
C VAL A 489 17.38 -12.76 12.95
N ALA A 490 16.66 -12.11 12.03
CA ALA A 490 16.00 -12.77 10.91
C ALA A 490 17.01 -13.57 10.07
N ARG A 491 18.20 -13.01 9.79
CA ARG A 491 19.27 -13.71 9.09
C ARG A 491 19.77 -14.94 9.88
N ARG A 492 20.03 -14.78 11.16
CA ARG A 492 20.53 -15.84 12.03
C ARG A 492 19.53 -16.99 12.12
N GLU A 493 18.27 -16.65 12.30
CA GLU A 493 17.17 -17.62 12.42
C GLU A 493 16.65 -18.10 11.04
N GLY A 494 17.10 -17.50 9.94
CA GLY A 494 16.64 -17.81 8.58
C GLY A 494 15.18 -17.43 8.34
N VAL A 495 14.63 -16.43 9.02
CA VAL A 495 13.27 -15.88 8.80
C VAL A 495 13.29 -14.92 7.62
N ALA A 496 12.30 -15.01 6.74
CA ALA A 496 12.09 -14.03 5.68
C ALA A 496 11.32 -12.80 6.20
N LEU A 497 11.53 -11.64 5.55
CA LEU A 497 10.67 -10.48 5.76
C LEU A 497 9.66 -10.36 4.62
N GLU A 498 8.44 -10.01 4.95
CA GLU A 498 7.40 -9.80 3.95
C GLU A 498 7.54 -8.44 3.25
N VAL A 499 7.28 -8.42 1.95
CA VAL A 499 6.81 -7.26 1.19
C VAL A 499 5.32 -7.49 0.95
N ASN A 500 4.50 -6.99 1.85
CA ASN A 500 3.06 -7.06 1.78
C ASN A 500 2.56 -6.20 0.60
N ALA A 501 1.90 -6.82 -0.35
CA ALA A 501 1.50 -6.22 -1.61
C ALA A 501 0.13 -5.54 -1.57
N MET A 502 -0.57 -5.54 -0.42
CA MET A 502 -1.81 -4.77 -0.30
C MET A 502 -1.54 -3.30 -0.61
N PRO A 503 -2.28 -2.70 -1.55
CA PRO A 503 -2.01 -1.34 -2.02
C PRO A 503 -2.04 -0.27 -0.93
N GLU A 504 -2.75 -0.53 0.17
CA GLU A 504 -2.84 0.33 1.34
C GLU A 504 -1.69 0.12 2.33
N ARG A 505 -0.85 -0.92 2.15
CA ARG A 505 0.29 -1.22 3.02
C ARG A 505 1.63 -1.00 2.32
N LEU A 506 1.93 -1.81 1.32
CA LEU A 506 3.21 -1.90 0.61
C LEU A 506 4.38 -1.98 1.62
N ASP A 507 4.30 -2.91 2.55
CA ASP A 507 5.18 -3.10 3.70
C ASP A 507 5.90 -4.46 3.60
N LEU A 508 7.15 -4.49 3.43
CA LEU A 508 8.30 -3.61 3.71
C LEU A 508 8.46 -2.51 2.61
N THR A 509 9.11 -1.37 2.97
CA THR A 509 9.42 -0.31 2.02
C THR A 509 10.56 -0.68 1.05
N ASP A 510 10.73 0.09 -0.02
CA ASP A 510 11.88 -0.03 -0.94
C ASP A 510 13.24 0.10 -0.22
N VAL A 511 13.33 1.01 0.76
CA VAL A 511 14.53 1.17 1.61
C VAL A 511 14.73 -0.06 2.49
N GLY A 512 13.64 -0.58 3.09
CA GLY A 512 13.69 -1.80 3.89
C GLY A 512 14.09 -3.02 3.05
N CYS A 513 13.59 -3.14 1.82
CA CYS A 513 14.01 -4.18 0.87
C CYS A 513 15.52 -4.13 0.59
N ARG A 514 16.07 -2.94 0.36
CA ARG A 514 17.53 -2.78 0.19
C ARG A 514 18.31 -3.18 1.44
N ALA A 515 17.81 -2.81 2.61
CA ALA A 515 18.44 -3.21 3.88
C ALA A 515 18.41 -4.72 4.08
N ALA A 516 17.28 -5.39 3.79
CA ALA A 516 17.15 -6.84 3.85
C ALA A 516 18.14 -7.54 2.91
N LYS A 517 18.20 -7.09 1.63
CA LYS A 517 19.18 -7.58 0.64
C LYS A 517 20.62 -7.41 1.13
N ALA A 518 20.98 -6.23 1.62
CA ALA A 518 22.32 -5.95 2.12
C ALA A 518 22.70 -6.81 3.34
N ALA A 519 21.72 -7.12 4.21
CA ALA A 519 21.88 -8.00 5.34
C ALA A 519 21.88 -9.50 4.99
N GLY A 520 21.55 -9.86 3.73
CA GLY A 520 21.40 -11.25 3.30
C GLY A 520 20.17 -11.95 3.89
N VAL A 521 19.12 -11.18 4.20
CA VAL A 521 17.81 -11.68 4.67
C VAL A 521 16.92 -11.90 3.46
N PRO A 522 16.36 -13.12 3.28
CA PRO A 522 15.43 -13.38 2.19
C PRO A 522 14.11 -12.60 2.39
N VAL A 523 13.44 -12.33 1.28
CA VAL A 523 12.16 -11.63 1.26
C VAL A 523 11.09 -12.56 0.67
N VAL A 524 9.85 -12.39 1.08
CA VAL A 524 8.66 -12.92 0.40
C VAL A 524 7.81 -11.76 -0.10
N ILE A 525 7.14 -11.93 -1.23
CA ILE A 525 6.18 -10.95 -1.75
C ILE A 525 4.80 -11.59 -1.67
N SER A 526 3.97 -11.15 -0.74
CA SER A 526 2.67 -11.75 -0.47
C SER A 526 1.54 -10.72 -0.52
N THR A 527 0.35 -11.17 -0.85
CA THR A 527 -0.79 -10.27 -1.00
C THR A 527 -1.46 -9.88 0.30
N ASP A 528 -1.38 -10.71 1.36
CA ASP A 528 -2.25 -10.57 2.53
C ASP A 528 -3.73 -10.53 2.08
N ALA A 529 -4.05 -11.40 1.10
CA ALA A 529 -5.34 -11.39 0.42
C ALA A 529 -6.44 -11.83 1.36
N HIS A 530 -7.50 -11.02 1.48
CA HIS A 530 -8.72 -11.32 2.23
C HIS A 530 -9.91 -11.59 1.29
N ASP A 531 -9.65 -11.59 0.00
CA ASP A 531 -10.59 -11.89 -1.08
C ASP A 531 -9.81 -12.45 -2.27
N ALA A 532 -10.40 -13.37 -3.03
CA ALA A 532 -9.75 -13.98 -4.17
C ALA A 532 -9.27 -12.96 -5.23
N THR A 533 -9.96 -11.84 -5.37
CA THR A 533 -9.55 -10.75 -6.27
C THR A 533 -8.29 -10.04 -5.82
N HIS A 534 -7.92 -10.09 -4.53
CA HIS A 534 -6.70 -9.48 -4.02
C HIS A 534 -5.43 -10.20 -4.45
N LEU A 535 -5.49 -11.47 -4.87
CA LEU A 535 -4.32 -12.22 -5.36
C LEU A 535 -3.61 -11.55 -6.55
N GLN A 536 -4.31 -10.74 -7.33
CA GLN A 536 -3.72 -9.91 -8.39
C GLN A 536 -2.81 -8.77 -7.87
N ASN A 537 -2.86 -8.46 -6.57
CA ASN A 537 -2.11 -7.35 -5.97
C ASN A 537 -0.61 -7.64 -5.86
N LEU A 538 -0.15 -8.89 -6.07
CA LEU A 538 1.30 -9.22 -6.05
C LEU A 538 2.14 -8.25 -6.87
N ARG A 539 1.62 -7.74 -7.99
CA ARG A 539 2.30 -6.74 -8.84
C ARG A 539 2.76 -5.50 -8.06
N TYR A 540 2.00 -5.05 -7.06
CA TYR A 540 2.37 -3.87 -6.27
C TYR A 540 3.56 -4.17 -5.35
N GLY A 541 3.60 -5.35 -4.73
CA GLY A 541 4.74 -5.83 -3.96
C GLY A 541 5.99 -6.00 -4.82
N VAL A 542 5.83 -6.55 -6.05
CA VAL A 542 6.93 -6.63 -7.02
C VAL A 542 7.50 -5.25 -7.33
N TRP A 543 6.66 -4.23 -7.51
CA TRP A 543 7.15 -2.88 -7.77
C TRP A 543 7.93 -2.29 -6.59
N VAL A 544 7.51 -2.55 -5.35
CA VAL A 544 8.29 -2.17 -4.16
C VAL A 544 9.64 -2.91 -4.12
N ALA A 545 9.63 -4.22 -4.37
CA ALA A 545 10.84 -5.04 -4.43
C ALA A 545 11.82 -4.55 -5.52
N ARG A 546 11.31 -4.22 -6.72
CA ARG A 546 12.10 -3.63 -7.82
C ARG A 546 12.72 -2.30 -7.43
N ARG A 547 11.95 -1.41 -6.79
CA ARG A 547 12.45 -0.15 -6.22
C ARG A 547 13.53 -0.39 -5.15
N GLY A 548 13.40 -1.48 -4.41
CA GLY A 548 14.36 -1.97 -3.43
C GLY A 548 15.57 -2.73 -4.03
N TRP A 549 15.70 -2.78 -5.37
CA TRP A 549 16.80 -3.45 -6.08
C TRP A 549 16.82 -4.97 -5.91
N LEU A 550 15.69 -5.59 -5.58
CA LEU A 550 15.63 -7.04 -5.41
C LEU A 550 15.65 -7.76 -6.76
N GLU A 551 16.32 -8.90 -6.77
CA GLU A 551 16.38 -9.85 -7.86
C GLU A 551 15.58 -11.11 -7.48
N ALA A 552 15.22 -11.95 -8.43
CA ALA A 552 14.48 -13.19 -8.15
C ALA A 552 15.16 -14.06 -7.06
N LYS A 553 16.48 -14.10 -7.03
CA LYS A 553 17.24 -14.88 -6.02
C LYS A 553 17.09 -14.37 -4.58
N ASP A 554 16.65 -13.11 -4.40
CA ASP A 554 16.44 -12.48 -3.08
C ASP A 554 15.03 -12.79 -2.53
N VAL A 555 14.14 -13.39 -3.37
CA VAL A 555 12.70 -13.58 -3.10
C VAL A 555 12.37 -15.07 -3.05
N LEU A 556 11.80 -15.55 -1.92
CA LEU A 556 11.56 -16.99 -1.71
C LEU A 556 10.44 -17.55 -2.57
N ASP A 557 9.41 -16.80 -2.83
CA ASP A 557 8.24 -17.21 -3.63
C ASP A 557 8.51 -17.27 -5.14
N THR A 558 9.73 -17.01 -5.57
CA THR A 558 10.24 -17.37 -6.91
C THR A 558 10.76 -18.82 -6.98
N LEU A 559 10.91 -19.48 -5.83
CA LEU A 559 11.47 -20.82 -5.77
C LEU A 559 10.44 -21.90 -6.14
N PRO A 560 10.84 -22.96 -6.82
CA PRO A 560 9.99 -24.16 -6.96
C PRO A 560 9.59 -24.70 -5.58
N LEU A 561 8.37 -25.22 -5.45
CA LEU A 561 7.78 -25.66 -4.17
C LEU A 561 8.70 -26.58 -3.36
N ALA A 562 9.36 -27.54 -4.01
CA ALA A 562 10.27 -28.47 -3.33
C ALA A 562 11.48 -27.74 -2.68
N GLU A 563 11.96 -26.67 -3.29
CA GLU A 563 13.02 -25.85 -2.75
C GLU A 563 12.52 -24.89 -1.68
N LEU A 564 11.36 -24.26 -1.90
CA LEU A 564 10.69 -23.46 -0.89
C LEU A 564 10.47 -24.26 0.39
N ARG A 565 9.91 -25.47 0.29
CA ARG A 565 9.71 -26.36 1.45
C ARG A 565 11.01 -26.68 2.17
N ARG A 566 12.12 -26.83 1.45
CA ARG A 566 13.45 -27.01 2.09
C ARG A 566 13.91 -25.78 2.85
N ARG A 567 13.65 -24.60 2.30
CA ARG A 567 14.01 -23.31 2.92
C ARG A 567 13.17 -23.00 4.16
N LEU A 568 11.86 -23.35 4.10
CA LEU A 568 10.94 -23.16 5.22
C LEU A 568 11.05 -24.26 6.28
N ARG A 569 11.61 -25.45 5.97
CA ARG A 569 11.83 -26.52 6.97
C ARG A 569 12.81 -26.04 8.03
N ARG A 570 12.29 -25.82 9.22
CA ARG A 570 13.09 -25.58 10.41
C ARG A 570 13.30 -26.91 11.14
N GLY A 571 14.48 -27.12 11.68
CA GLY A 571 14.72 -28.27 12.53
C GLY A 571 13.72 -28.25 13.67
N ALA A 572 13.10 -29.42 13.98
CA ALA A 572 12.35 -29.53 15.22
C ALA A 572 13.25 -29.01 16.36
N PRO A 573 12.72 -28.23 17.32
CA PRO A 573 13.52 -27.69 18.40
C PRO A 573 14.32 -28.83 19.02
N ALA A 574 15.63 -28.65 19.15
CA ALA A 574 16.49 -29.64 19.74
C ALA A 574 15.91 -30.02 21.11
N ARG A 575 15.33 -31.22 21.21
CA ARG A 575 14.74 -31.72 22.45
C ARG A 575 15.83 -31.68 23.51
N GLY A 576 15.74 -30.69 24.40
CA GLY A 576 16.22 -30.74 25.77
C GLY A 576 17.67 -31.08 26.01
N ALA A 577 18.50 -30.10 26.12
CA ALA A 577 19.53 -30.11 27.15
C ALA A 577 19.05 -29.33 28.39
N ARG A 578 17.89 -29.70 28.92
CA ARG A 578 17.57 -29.49 30.34
C ARG A 578 17.99 -30.76 31.04
N GLY A 579 19.26 -30.86 31.34
CA GLY A 579 19.84 -31.96 32.05
C GLY A 579 20.82 -31.50 33.10
N ARG A 580 20.34 -31.54 34.33
CA ARG A 580 21.04 -31.71 35.63
C ARG A 580 21.74 -30.52 36.24
#